data_a5e6c099d050486061a2c469a5e8ac00
#
_entry.id   a5e6c099d050486061a2c469a5e8ac00
#
_cell.length_a   1.000
_cell.length_b   1.000
_cell.length_c   1.000
_cell.angle_alpha   90.00
_cell.angle_beta   90.00
_cell.angle_gamma   90.00
#
_symmetry.space_group_name_H-M   'P 1'
#
loop_
_entity.id
_entity.type
_entity.pdbx_description
1 polymer ?
#
loop_
_entity_poly.entity_id
_entity_poly.type
_entity_poly.pdbx_seq_one_letter_code
_entity_poly.pdbx_strand_id
1 'polypeptide(L)'
;MGSEMCIRDSITRLGRAYNTVVPSSGKVLTGGVDANALQRPKRFFGAARNIEEGGSLTIIATALIDTGSRMDEVIFEEFKGTGNSEIVLDRKVADKRIFPAIDVTKSGTRKEELLVAPDELQKTYVLRRILNPMGTMDAIEFLLSKLKDNKSNADFFDSMNT
;
A
#
# COMPACT_ATOMS: atom_id res chain seq x y z
N MET A 1 16.71 10.21 -19.88
CA MET A 1 16.59 10.56 -18.45
C MET A 1 16.41 9.28 -17.64
N GLY A 2 16.96 9.20 -16.42
CA GLY A 2 16.87 8.01 -15.58
C GLY A 2 15.55 7.96 -14.79
N SER A 3 15.23 6.77 -14.30
CA SER A 3 14.17 6.60 -13.31
C SER A 3 14.78 6.67 -11.91
N GLU A 4 14.12 7.41 -11.02
CA GLU A 4 14.55 7.60 -9.64
C GLU A 4 13.61 6.90 -8.68
N MET A 5 14.15 6.35 -7.60
CA MET A 5 13.38 5.74 -6.53
C MET A 5 13.71 6.37 -5.19
N CYS A 6 12.70 6.89 -4.51
CA CYS A 6 12.80 7.43 -3.17
C CYS A 6 12.15 6.44 -2.18
N ILE A 7 12.92 6.02 -1.17
CA ILE A 7 12.40 5.19 -0.08
C ILE A 7 12.21 6.08 1.16
N ARG A 8 10.98 6.12 1.68
CA ARG A 8 10.64 6.85 2.89
C ARG A 8 10.22 5.86 3.99
N ASP A 9 11.08 5.68 4.98
CA ASP A 9 10.90 4.73 6.07
C ASP A 9 9.56 4.91 6.80
N SER A 10 9.17 6.16 7.12
CA SER A 10 7.86 6.40 7.75
C SER A 10 7.27 7.75 7.36
N ILE A 11 6.15 7.71 6.64
CA ILE A 11 5.38 8.91 6.32
C ILE A 11 4.66 9.45 7.56
N THR A 12 4.32 8.58 8.51
CA THR A 12 3.73 8.95 9.80
C THR A 12 4.68 9.84 10.59
N ARG A 13 5.97 9.47 10.68
CA ARG A 13 6.98 10.30 11.35
C ARG A 13 7.20 11.62 10.63
N LEU A 14 7.21 11.62 9.31
CA LEU A 14 7.30 12.84 8.53
C LEU A 14 6.12 13.78 8.83
N GLY A 15 4.89 13.26 8.84
CA GLY A 15 3.69 14.00 9.19
C GLY A 15 3.76 14.60 10.60
N ARG A 16 4.21 13.83 11.59
CA ARG A 16 4.42 14.31 12.96
C ARG A 16 5.46 15.43 13.03
N ALA A 17 6.58 15.28 12.34
CA ALA A 17 7.63 16.31 12.31
C ALA A 17 7.12 17.62 11.72
N TYR A 18 6.38 17.54 10.60
CA TYR A 18 5.76 18.74 10.03
C TYR A 18 4.73 19.35 10.97
N ASN A 19 3.93 18.55 11.67
CA ASN A 19 2.97 19.06 12.66
C ASN A 19 3.62 19.82 13.82
N THR A 20 4.87 19.47 14.14
CA THR A 20 5.63 20.15 15.21
C THR A 20 6.24 21.49 14.74
N VAL A 21 6.68 21.58 13.47
CA VAL A 21 7.46 22.74 12.99
C VAL A 21 6.65 23.75 12.18
N VAL A 22 5.47 23.36 11.68
CA VAL A 22 4.62 24.27 10.90
C VAL A 22 3.95 25.27 11.85
N PRO A 23 3.98 26.58 11.53
CA PRO A 23 3.23 27.58 12.29
C PRO A 23 1.75 27.21 12.38
N SER A 24 1.17 27.35 13.56
CA SER A 24 -0.24 27.01 13.79
C SER A 24 -1.15 27.78 12.86
N SER A 25 -2.03 27.09 12.15
CA SER A 25 -3.07 27.69 11.31
C SER A 25 -4.29 28.20 12.09
N GLY A 26 -4.35 27.84 13.39
CA GLY A 26 -5.54 28.05 14.23
C GLY A 26 -6.66 27.05 13.96
N LYS A 27 -6.49 26.15 12.99
CA LYS A 27 -7.43 25.04 12.66
C LYS A 27 -6.77 23.71 12.92
N VAL A 28 -7.22 23.02 13.95
CA VAL A 28 -6.71 21.70 14.34
C VAL A 28 -7.72 20.63 13.95
N LEU A 29 -7.24 19.63 13.21
CA LEU A 29 -8.00 18.42 12.88
C LEU A 29 -8.09 17.50 14.09
N THR A 30 -8.99 16.52 14.05
CA THR A 30 -9.06 15.45 15.03
C THR A 30 -7.67 14.83 15.21
N GLY A 31 -7.29 14.50 16.46
CA GLY A 31 -5.96 13.94 16.75
C GLY A 31 -4.83 14.97 16.89
N GLY A 32 -5.13 16.28 16.90
CA GLY A 32 -4.13 17.32 17.17
C GLY A 32 -3.24 17.65 15.96
N VAL A 33 -3.69 17.34 14.75
CA VAL A 33 -2.96 17.66 13.51
C VAL A 33 -3.38 19.04 13.02
N ASP A 34 -2.44 19.97 12.84
CA ASP A 34 -2.72 21.25 12.21
C ASP A 34 -3.11 21.08 10.75
N ALA A 35 -4.13 21.80 10.29
CA ALA A 35 -4.66 21.70 8.93
C ALA A 35 -3.60 21.94 7.84
N ASN A 36 -2.56 22.72 8.12
CA ASN A 36 -1.48 23.02 7.18
C ASN A 36 -0.30 22.04 7.26
N ALA A 37 -0.23 21.24 8.34
CA ALA A 37 0.93 20.38 8.61
C ALA A 37 1.20 19.37 7.49
N LEU A 38 0.15 18.80 6.90
CA LEU A 38 0.30 17.73 5.91
C LEU A 38 0.36 18.21 4.46
N GLN A 39 0.24 19.50 4.18
CA GLN A 39 0.25 20.02 2.81
C GLN A 39 1.57 19.72 2.07
N ARG A 40 2.71 20.02 2.70
CA ARG A 40 4.03 19.76 2.09
C ARG A 40 4.33 18.27 1.94
N PRO A 41 4.14 17.43 2.99
CA PRO A 41 4.25 15.98 2.84
C PRO A 41 3.36 15.39 1.74
N LYS A 42 2.12 15.85 1.61
CA LYS A 42 1.23 15.41 0.52
C LYS A 42 1.74 15.81 -0.86
N ARG A 43 2.25 17.03 -1.03
CA ARG A 43 2.85 17.48 -2.30
C ARG A 43 4.08 16.65 -2.64
N PHE A 44 4.93 16.34 -1.66
CA PHE A 44 6.07 15.47 -1.85
C PHE A 44 5.63 14.08 -2.33
N PHE A 45 4.68 13.46 -1.65
CA PHE A 45 4.20 12.13 -2.02
C PHE A 45 3.47 12.13 -3.37
N GLY A 46 2.72 13.19 -3.67
CA GLY A 46 2.05 13.38 -4.95
C GLY A 46 2.99 13.75 -6.12
N ALA A 47 4.30 13.92 -5.86
CA ALA A 47 5.29 14.14 -6.91
C ALA A 47 5.69 12.85 -7.64
N ALA A 48 5.35 11.67 -7.09
CA ALA A 48 5.57 10.38 -7.75
C ALA A 48 4.77 10.31 -9.05
N ARG A 49 5.46 10.25 -10.18
CA ARG A 49 4.84 10.22 -11.53
C ARG A 49 5.83 9.80 -12.61
N ASN A 50 5.29 9.41 -13.75
CA ASN A 50 6.05 9.35 -15.00
C ASN A 50 6.24 10.76 -15.58
N ILE A 51 7.37 10.98 -16.23
CA ILE A 51 7.73 12.23 -16.90
C ILE A 51 7.53 12.06 -18.39
N GLU A 52 6.85 13.00 -19.05
CA GLU A 52 6.53 12.91 -20.49
C GLU A 52 7.77 12.78 -21.38
N GLU A 53 8.86 13.46 -21.00
CA GLU A 53 10.14 13.40 -21.71
C GLU A 53 10.99 12.15 -21.38
N GLY A 54 10.42 11.20 -20.67
CA GLY A 54 11.06 9.96 -20.23
C GLY A 54 11.60 10.01 -18.81
N GLY A 55 11.60 8.83 -18.15
CA GLY A 55 11.95 8.65 -16.76
C GLY A 55 10.72 8.69 -15.83
N SER A 56 10.96 8.38 -14.56
CA SER A 56 9.91 8.32 -13.55
C SER A 56 10.46 8.60 -12.14
N LEU A 57 9.61 9.08 -11.25
CA LEU A 57 9.85 9.11 -9.82
C LEU A 57 8.91 8.13 -9.13
N THR A 58 9.48 7.11 -8.51
CA THR A 58 8.76 6.15 -7.67
C THR A 58 9.03 6.46 -6.20
N ILE A 59 8.00 6.53 -5.38
CA ILE A 59 8.12 6.74 -3.93
C ILE A 59 7.52 5.54 -3.22
N ILE A 60 8.33 4.86 -2.40
CA ILE A 60 7.90 3.81 -1.49
C ILE A 60 7.92 4.38 -0.08
N ALA A 61 6.78 4.37 0.59
CA ALA A 61 6.66 4.87 1.95
C ALA A 61 5.95 3.88 2.85
N THR A 62 6.37 3.79 4.11
CA THR A 62 5.64 3.03 5.12
C THR A 62 4.78 3.97 5.96
N ALA A 63 3.59 3.52 6.32
CA ALA A 63 2.72 4.17 7.27
C ALA A 63 2.44 3.22 8.43
N LEU A 64 2.53 3.73 9.65
CA LEU A 64 2.26 2.95 10.84
C LEU A 64 0.81 3.17 11.26
N ILE A 65 0.06 2.08 11.39
CA ILE A 65 -1.33 2.05 11.83
C ILE A 65 -1.46 1.24 13.13
N ASP A 66 -2.59 1.32 13.78
CA ASP A 66 -2.89 0.60 15.05
C ASP A 66 -1.88 0.88 16.17
N THR A 67 -1.39 2.11 16.25
CA THR A 67 -0.47 2.57 17.30
C THR A 67 -1.17 3.01 18.58
N GLY A 68 -2.51 3.08 18.57
CA GLY A 68 -3.29 3.71 19.63
C GLY A 68 -3.24 5.25 19.60
N SER A 69 -2.54 5.84 18.64
CA SER A 69 -2.44 7.29 18.48
C SER A 69 -3.45 7.80 17.46
N ARG A 70 -4.37 8.65 17.91
CA ARG A 70 -5.34 9.33 17.06
C ARG A 70 -4.69 10.19 15.97
N MET A 71 -3.52 10.76 16.26
CA MET A 71 -2.73 11.53 15.30
C MET A 71 -2.26 10.64 14.14
N ASP A 72 -1.78 9.44 14.43
CA ASP A 72 -1.30 8.50 13.41
C ASP A 72 -2.44 8.03 12.49
N GLU A 73 -3.62 7.79 13.06
CA GLU A 73 -4.82 7.46 12.29
C GLU A 73 -5.19 8.59 11.31
N VAL A 74 -5.19 9.84 11.78
CA VAL A 74 -5.48 11.01 10.94
C VAL A 74 -4.42 11.16 9.85
N ILE A 75 -3.13 11.05 10.19
CA ILE A 75 -2.05 11.12 9.21
C ILE A 75 -2.23 10.03 8.15
N PHE A 76 -2.50 8.79 8.56
CA PHE A 76 -2.72 7.68 7.64
C PHE A 76 -3.90 7.96 6.69
N GLU A 77 -5.06 8.36 7.21
CA GLU A 77 -6.24 8.64 6.39
C GLU A 77 -6.01 9.80 5.41
N GLU A 78 -5.23 10.81 5.82
CA GLU A 78 -4.88 11.93 4.96
C GLU A 78 -3.92 11.56 3.80
N PHE A 79 -3.13 10.49 3.96
CA PHE A 79 -2.29 9.95 2.89
C PHE A 79 -2.97 8.82 2.10
N LYS A 80 -3.96 8.16 2.71
CA LYS A 80 -4.77 7.15 2.04
C LYS A 80 -5.40 7.76 0.79
N GLY A 81 -5.24 7.09 -0.31
CA GLY A 81 -5.74 7.61 -1.57
C GLY A 81 -4.79 8.50 -2.36
N THR A 82 -3.63 8.88 -1.82
CA THR A 82 -2.57 9.52 -2.61
C THR A 82 -1.62 8.50 -3.25
N GLY A 83 -1.52 7.29 -2.68
CA GLY A 83 -0.75 6.19 -3.24
C GLY A 83 -1.47 5.44 -4.35
N ASN A 84 -0.69 4.88 -5.28
CA ASN A 84 -1.21 4.07 -6.39
C ASN A 84 -1.35 2.59 -5.99
N SER A 85 -0.54 2.14 -5.04
CA SER A 85 -0.50 0.77 -4.55
C SER A 85 -0.38 0.76 -3.04
N GLU A 86 -1.15 -0.10 -2.40
CA GLU A 86 -1.17 -0.27 -0.95
C GLU A 86 -0.90 -1.75 -0.62
N ILE A 87 0.14 -2.00 0.17
CA ILE A 87 0.44 -3.32 0.72
C ILE A 87 0.14 -3.25 2.22
N VAL A 88 -0.92 -3.92 2.63
CA VAL A 88 -1.36 -3.98 4.02
C VAL A 88 -0.76 -5.20 4.70
N LEU A 89 -0.03 -4.99 5.79
CA LEU A 89 0.51 -6.07 6.61
C LEU A 89 -0.43 -6.37 7.78
N ASP A 90 -0.49 -7.63 8.17
CA ASP A 90 -1.30 -8.08 9.30
C ASP A 90 -0.43 -8.68 10.42
N ARG A 91 -0.59 -8.14 11.64
CA ARG A 91 0.19 -8.59 12.80
C ARG A 91 -0.14 -10.04 13.19
N LYS A 92 -1.40 -10.46 13.09
CA LYS A 92 -1.79 -11.83 13.48
C LYS A 92 -1.16 -12.87 12.57
N VAL A 93 -0.98 -12.54 11.28
CA VAL A 93 -0.25 -13.38 10.31
C VAL A 93 1.22 -13.48 10.70
N ALA A 94 1.85 -12.35 11.05
CA ALA A 94 3.25 -12.31 11.49
C ALA A 94 3.46 -13.07 12.81
N ASP A 95 2.56 -12.95 13.77
CA ASP A 95 2.62 -13.64 15.07
C ASP A 95 2.61 -15.17 14.89
N LYS A 96 1.92 -15.67 13.87
CA LYS A 96 1.94 -17.09 13.48
C LYS A 96 3.16 -17.49 12.62
N ARG A 97 4.09 -16.59 12.40
CA ARG A 97 5.30 -16.84 11.58
C ARG A 97 5.01 -17.17 10.12
N ILE A 98 3.89 -16.69 9.58
CA ILE A 98 3.55 -16.80 8.17
C ILE A 98 4.10 -15.57 7.46
N PHE A 99 4.95 -15.76 6.46
CA PHE A 99 5.58 -14.69 5.70
C PHE A 99 5.48 -14.93 4.20
N PRO A 100 5.26 -13.86 3.41
CA PRO A 100 5.06 -12.47 3.82
C PRO A 100 3.75 -12.27 4.58
N ALA A 101 3.77 -11.46 5.65
CA ALA A 101 2.60 -11.23 6.52
C ALA A 101 1.64 -10.20 5.90
N ILE A 102 1.17 -10.46 4.69
CA ILE A 102 0.33 -9.56 3.89
C ILE A 102 -1.15 -9.91 4.07
N ASP A 103 -1.97 -8.89 4.31
CA ASP A 103 -3.41 -9.01 4.12
C ASP A 103 -3.72 -8.85 2.63
N VAL A 104 -3.85 -9.97 1.93
CA VAL A 104 -4.05 -10.00 0.48
C VAL A 104 -5.43 -9.49 0.05
N THR A 105 -6.38 -9.45 0.97
CA THR A 105 -7.75 -8.99 0.69
C THR A 105 -7.86 -7.47 0.79
N LYS A 106 -7.02 -6.82 1.62
CA LYS A 106 -6.98 -5.37 1.79
C LYS A 106 -5.93 -4.69 0.94
N SER A 107 -4.94 -5.45 0.45
CA SER A 107 -3.90 -4.94 -0.43
C SER A 107 -4.40 -4.80 -1.85
N GLY A 108 -3.91 -3.79 -2.58
CA GLY A 108 -4.32 -3.58 -3.96
C GLY A 108 -3.55 -2.48 -4.68
N THR A 109 -3.70 -2.46 -5.99
CA THR A 109 -3.11 -1.46 -6.89
C THR A 109 -4.21 -0.81 -7.70
N ARG A 110 -4.17 0.50 -7.83
CA ARG A 110 -5.12 1.26 -8.66
C ARG A 110 -4.77 1.10 -10.13
N LYS A 111 -5.81 1.04 -10.97
CA LYS A 111 -5.66 0.94 -12.43
C LYS A 111 -4.72 -0.19 -12.83
N GLU A 112 -4.87 -1.34 -12.19
CA GLU A 112 -4.05 -2.52 -12.47
C GLU A 112 -4.19 -3.00 -13.94
N GLU A 113 -5.30 -2.67 -14.59
CA GLU A 113 -5.53 -2.90 -16.01
C GLU A 113 -4.51 -2.24 -16.94
N LEU A 114 -3.77 -1.24 -16.44
CA LEU A 114 -2.67 -0.60 -17.18
C LEU A 114 -1.33 -1.31 -16.98
N LEU A 115 -1.25 -2.25 -16.05
CA LEU A 115 -0.01 -2.89 -15.61
C LEU A 115 0.03 -4.38 -15.91
N VAL A 116 -1.14 -5.02 -16.03
CA VAL A 116 -1.30 -6.46 -16.15
C VAL A 116 -1.97 -6.78 -17.48
N ALA A 117 -1.51 -7.85 -18.14
CA ALA A 117 -2.13 -8.32 -19.39
C ALA A 117 -3.61 -8.71 -19.15
N PRO A 118 -4.50 -8.52 -20.13
CA PRO A 118 -5.94 -8.78 -19.94
C PRO A 118 -6.28 -10.18 -19.46
N ASP A 119 -5.58 -11.20 -19.94
CA ASP A 119 -5.79 -12.60 -19.53
C ASP A 119 -5.40 -12.85 -18.08
N GLU A 120 -4.25 -12.31 -17.65
CA GLU A 120 -3.80 -12.40 -16.28
C GLU A 120 -4.71 -11.58 -15.33
N LEU A 121 -5.22 -10.45 -15.82
CA LEU A 121 -6.16 -9.62 -15.07
C LEU A 121 -7.46 -10.38 -14.78
N GLN A 122 -7.99 -11.10 -15.75
CA GLN A 122 -9.18 -11.93 -15.57
C GLN A 122 -8.94 -13.04 -14.53
N LYS A 123 -7.80 -13.74 -14.63
CA LYS A 123 -7.41 -14.76 -13.66
C LYS A 123 -7.25 -14.15 -12.25
N THR A 124 -6.68 -12.96 -12.14
CA THR A 124 -6.57 -12.21 -10.88
C THR A 124 -7.94 -11.88 -10.28
N TYR A 125 -8.92 -11.50 -11.09
CA TYR A 125 -10.29 -11.26 -10.61
C TYR A 125 -10.95 -12.54 -10.10
N VAL A 126 -10.73 -13.67 -10.77
CA VAL A 126 -11.21 -14.97 -10.28
C VAL A 126 -10.57 -15.32 -8.95
N LEU A 127 -9.23 -15.16 -8.84
CA LEU A 127 -8.50 -15.41 -7.61
C LEU A 127 -9.03 -14.54 -6.45
N ARG A 128 -9.23 -13.25 -6.66
CA ARG A 128 -9.80 -12.36 -5.63
C ARG A 128 -11.20 -12.77 -5.22
N ARG A 129 -12.02 -13.24 -6.14
CA ARG A 129 -13.37 -13.75 -5.83
C ARG A 129 -13.31 -14.96 -4.91
N ILE A 130 -12.28 -15.81 -5.03
CA ILE A 130 -12.04 -16.94 -4.15
C ILE A 130 -11.53 -16.49 -2.79
N LEU A 131 -10.61 -15.53 -2.75
CA LEU A 131 -9.97 -15.07 -1.52
C LEU A 131 -10.86 -14.15 -0.67
N ASN A 132 -11.68 -13.30 -1.28
CA ASN A 132 -12.49 -12.30 -0.57
C ASN A 132 -13.43 -12.86 0.51
N PRO A 133 -14.09 -14.02 0.36
CA PRO A 133 -14.92 -14.59 1.41
C PRO A 133 -14.10 -15.25 2.53
N MET A 134 -12.80 -15.45 2.34
CA MET A 134 -11.92 -16.05 3.35
C MET A 134 -11.49 -14.99 4.37
N GLY A 135 -11.20 -15.43 5.60
CA GLY A 135 -10.51 -14.59 6.57
C GLY A 135 -9.06 -14.30 6.14
N THR A 136 -8.47 -13.20 6.62
CA THR A 136 -7.09 -12.79 6.25
C THR A 136 -6.09 -13.93 6.36
N MET A 137 -6.18 -14.73 7.44
CA MET A 137 -5.29 -15.87 7.67
C MET A 137 -5.46 -16.96 6.64
N ASP A 138 -6.69 -17.38 6.42
CA ASP A 138 -7.00 -18.49 5.49
C ASP A 138 -6.66 -18.09 4.06
N ALA A 139 -6.90 -16.83 3.70
CA ALA A 139 -6.58 -16.30 2.37
C ALA A 139 -5.08 -16.34 2.08
N ILE A 140 -4.22 -15.89 3.01
CA ILE A 140 -2.77 -15.90 2.80
C ILE A 140 -2.21 -17.34 2.82
N GLU A 141 -2.67 -18.20 3.72
CA GLU A 141 -2.26 -19.61 3.77
C GLU A 141 -2.66 -20.35 2.48
N PHE A 142 -3.89 -20.15 2.02
CA PHE A 142 -4.37 -20.71 0.76
C PHE A 142 -3.49 -20.24 -0.42
N LEU A 143 -3.26 -18.92 -0.54
CA LEU A 143 -2.46 -18.37 -1.62
C LEU A 143 -1.03 -18.92 -1.59
N LEU A 144 -0.37 -18.92 -0.43
CA LEU A 144 0.98 -19.45 -0.28
C LEU A 144 1.08 -20.92 -0.62
N SER A 145 0.08 -21.73 -0.22
CA SER A 145 0.04 -23.16 -0.55
C SER A 145 0.01 -23.38 -2.07
N LYS A 146 -0.78 -22.56 -2.78
CA LYS A 146 -0.89 -22.65 -4.25
C LYS A 146 0.35 -22.12 -4.97
N LEU A 147 0.97 -21.06 -4.46
CA LEU A 147 2.19 -20.50 -5.06
C LEU A 147 3.41 -21.40 -4.88
N LYS A 148 3.47 -22.19 -3.80
CA LYS A 148 4.62 -23.03 -3.47
C LYS A 148 4.96 -24.05 -4.57
N ASP A 149 3.95 -24.56 -5.25
CA ASP A 149 4.10 -25.59 -6.27
C ASP A 149 4.39 -25.01 -7.67
N ASN A 150 4.41 -23.69 -7.80
CA ASN A 150 4.62 -22.98 -9.05
C ASN A 150 5.92 -22.19 -9.04
N LYS A 151 6.66 -22.18 -10.16
CA LYS A 151 7.94 -21.50 -10.30
C LYS A 151 7.80 -20.03 -10.70
N SER A 152 6.70 -19.70 -11.32
CA SER A 152 6.43 -18.34 -11.81
C SER A 152 4.93 -17.99 -11.67
N ASN A 153 4.60 -16.70 -11.80
CA ASN A 153 3.21 -16.27 -11.86
C ASN A 153 2.46 -16.85 -13.08
N ALA A 154 3.17 -17.00 -14.20
CA ALA A 154 2.58 -17.62 -15.41
C ALA A 154 2.15 -19.07 -15.13
N ASP A 155 3.06 -19.89 -14.55
CA ASP A 155 2.76 -21.27 -14.18
C ASP A 155 1.57 -21.35 -13.20
N PHE A 156 1.53 -20.42 -12.23
CA PHE A 156 0.42 -20.33 -11.29
C PHE A 156 -0.91 -20.02 -11.99
N PHE A 157 -0.92 -19.03 -12.87
CA PHE A 157 -2.13 -18.68 -13.61
C PHE A 157 -2.57 -19.77 -14.59
N ASP A 158 -1.64 -20.54 -15.14
CA ASP A 158 -1.96 -21.67 -16.00
C ASP A 158 -2.55 -22.83 -15.21
N SER A 159 -2.08 -23.07 -13.99
CA SER A 159 -2.65 -24.06 -13.08
C SER A 159 -4.09 -23.76 -12.63
N MET A 160 -4.54 -22.52 -12.75
CA MET A 160 -5.94 -22.15 -12.45
C MET A 160 -6.94 -22.56 -13.53
N ASN A 161 -6.47 -22.96 -14.72
CA ASN A 161 -7.33 -23.42 -15.82
C ASN A 161 -7.63 -24.92 -15.77
N THR A 162 -7.05 -25.65 -14.79
CA THR A 162 -7.21 -27.09 -14.60
C THR A 162 -8.17 -27.36 -13.44
#